data_0f7f8cc736c5996098ec49a9c68b7622
#
_entry.id   0f7f8cc736c5996098ec49a9c68b7622
#
_cell.length_a   1.000
_cell.length_b   1.000
_cell.length_c   1.000
_cell.angle_alpha   90.00
_cell.angle_beta   90.00
_cell.angle_gamma   90.00
#
_symmetry.space_group_name_H-M   'P 1'
#
loop_
_entity.id
_entity.type
_entity.pdbx_description
1 polymer ?
#
loop_
_entity_poly.entity_id
_entity_poly.type
_entity_poly.pdbx_seq_one_letter_code
_entity_poly.pdbx_strand_id
1 'polypeptide(L)'
;MLKTSPNVTSPAVEHLLHLWSRRFTLDLSSLLIENDSSHSCLVKAASPEGRALTSAKLKDNILDVHCQMAWIQTKTLYGYISNVLDLNEARQITQFAFRVYRKLLEIYQQQSLENDSLTTKVQEKSVAKLGIPAIEEVAYALEPILMVFQEQHIASRDWRALGFMTTQLNFSNKLILKKLTPSEKILLTPYLKFVEEQVAIPWQRVCAAAVKHELDSAMLALVQQMLPISQDIAQSVYYQLGELLPNHRSRRGGLSDPEVRHSCLRDLNMFQAYIWLSLLEESTVPLEKELLPLCQMVVQGVNIPWEMTEKWCQLLADEMLSRVDPEHQNLLLPYIQAMKQIFFKQRQQLGFTEETIESVV
;
A
#
# COMPACT_ATOMS: atom_id res chain seq x y z
N MET A 1 24.07 10.96 12.40
CA MET A 1 23.92 11.26 10.97
C MET A 1 23.85 9.95 10.21
N LEU A 2 22.64 9.45 9.93
CA LEU A 2 22.44 8.31 9.03
C LEU A 2 22.65 8.83 7.61
N LYS A 3 23.73 8.42 6.97
CA LYS A 3 23.91 8.65 5.54
C LYS A 3 22.97 7.69 4.82
N THR A 4 21.78 8.18 4.50
CA THR A 4 20.88 7.50 3.58
C THR A 4 21.39 7.73 2.17
N SER A 5 22.15 6.78 1.66
CA SER A 5 22.40 6.71 0.21
C SER A 5 21.05 6.32 -0.44
N PRO A 6 20.65 6.96 -1.53
CA PRO A 6 19.48 6.50 -2.28
C PRO A 6 19.72 5.04 -2.70
N ASN A 7 18.82 4.16 -2.32
CA ASN A 7 18.92 2.71 -2.59
C ASN A 7 18.64 2.35 -4.08
N VAL A 8 18.44 3.35 -4.90
CA VAL A 8 17.80 3.31 -6.21
C VAL A 8 18.60 2.63 -7.33
N THR A 9 19.88 2.28 -7.12
CA THR A 9 20.74 1.83 -8.22
C THR A 9 21.21 0.37 -8.13
N SER A 10 20.62 -0.41 -7.23
CA SER A 10 20.93 -1.84 -7.14
C SER A 10 20.07 -2.65 -8.10
N PRO A 11 20.63 -3.61 -8.88
CA PRO A 11 19.85 -4.49 -9.74
C PRO A 11 18.73 -5.25 -8.99
N ALA A 12 18.96 -5.60 -7.73
CA ALA A 12 17.97 -6.24 -6.87
C ALA A 12 16.75 -5.31 -6.64
N VAL A 13 17.00 -4.03 -6.33
CA VAL A 13 15.94 -3.04 -6.09
C VAL A 13 15.20 -2.71 -7.37
N GLU A 14 15.90 -2.54 -8.49
CA GLU A 14 15.27 -2.31 -9.80
C GLU A 14 14.33 -3.45 -10.17
N HIS A 15 14.76 -4.69 -9.95
CA HIS A 15 13.93 -5.86 -10.21
C HIS A 15 12.71 -5.94 -9.27
N LEU A 16 12.89 -5.72 -7.97
CA LEU A 16 11.78 -5.67 -7.01
C LEU A 16 10.79 -4.56 -7.34
N LEU A 17 11.29 -3.37 -7.70
CA LEU A 17 10.44 -2.26 -8.09
C LEU A 17 9.65 -2.57 -9.36
N HIS A 18 10.28 -3.18 -10.35
CA HIS A 18 9.59 -3.63 -11.58
C HIS A 18 8.47 -4.63 -11.24
N LEU A 19 8.73 -5.63 -10.42
CA LEU A 19 7.71 -6.60 -9.99
C LEU A 19 6.57 -5.92 -9.21
N TRP A 20 6.89 -4.96 -8.35
CA TRP A 20 5.90 -4.23 -7.55
C TRP A 20 5.02 -3.32 -8.40
N SER A 21 5.61 -2.57 -9.33
CA SER A 21 4.92 -1.60 -10.18
C SER A 21 3.90 -2.24 -11.12
N ARG A 22 4.16 -3.49 -11.57
CA ARG A 22 3.22 -4.25 -12.42
C ARG A 22 1.83 -4.39 -11.81
N ARG A 23 1.70 -4.36 -10.49
CA ARG A 23 0.41 -4.41 -9.78
C ARG A 23 -0.47 -3.17 -10.04
N PHE A 24 0.13 -2.06 -10.44
CA PHE A 24 -0.52 -0.80 -10.71
C PHE A 24 -0.60 -0.48 -12.22
N THR A 25 -0.14 -1.38 -13.06
CA THR A 25 -0.24 -1.22 -14.52
C THR A 25 -1.70 -1.31 -14.95
N LEU A 26 -2.15 -0.33 -15.73
CA LEU A 26 -3.51 -0.33 -16.29
C LEU A 26 -3.63 -1.42 -17.36
N ASP A 27 -4.55 -2.35 -17.15
CA ASP A 27 -5.02 -3.20 -18.24
C ASP A 27 -6.09 -2.46 -19.02
N LEU A 28 -5.68 -1.85 -20.12
CA LEU A 28 -6.58 -1.13 -21.03
C LEU A 28 -7.23 -2.05 -22.05
N SER A 29 -6.86 -3.33 -22.12
CA SER A 29 -7.35 -4.26 -23.12
C SER A 29 -8.86 -4.49 -23.03
N SER A 30 -9.39 -4.56 -21.81
CA SER A 30 -10.82 -4.69 -21.55
C SER A 30 -11.60 -3.42 -21.91
N LEU A 31 -11.00 -2.24 -21.70
CA LEU A 31 -11.62 -0.94 -21.98
C LEU A 31 -11.65 -0.59 -23.45
N LEU A 32 -10.75 -1.17 -24.24
CA LEU A 32 -10.65 -0.95 -25.69
C LEU A 32 -11.73 -1.69 -26.49
N ILE A 33 -12.38 -2.68 -25.87
CA ILE A 33 -13.37 -3.54 -26.54
C ILE A 33 -14.79 -2.95 -26.48
N GLU A 34 -15.08 -2.09 -25.49
CA GLU A 34 -16.49 -1.77 -25.18
C GLU A 34 -17.12 -0.63 -26.00
N ASN A 35 -16.39 0.41 -26.46
CA ASN A 35 -16.96 1.48 -27.30
C ASN A 35 -15.89 2.43 -27.87
N ASP A 36 -15.95 2.78 -29.15
CA ASP A 36 -15.09 3.76 -29.81
C ASP A 36 -15.08 5.16 -29.14
N SER A 37 -16.20 5.59 -28.57
CA SER A 37 -16.30 6.88 -27.89
C SER A 37 -15.53 6.91 -26.56
N SER A 38 -15.57 5.83 -25.79
CA SER A 38 -14.83 5.71 -24.52
C SER A 38 -13.33 5.66 -24.75
N HIS A 39 -12.90 4.95 -25.79
CA HIS A 39 -11.51 4.91 -26.21
C HIS A 39 -10.98 6.30 -26.60
N SER A 40 -11.72 7.04 -27.45
CA SER A 40 -11.34 8.39 -27.85
C SER A 40 -11.21 9.33 -26.66
N CYS A 41 -12.12 9.28 -25.69
CA CYS A 41 -12.05 10.07 -24.45
C CYS A 41 -10.82 9.70 -23.60
N LEU A 42 -10.48 8.40 -23.52
CA LEU A 42 -9.32 7.93 -22.76
C LEU A 42 -8.00 8.39 -23.40
N VAL A 43 -7.87 8.23 -24.73
CA VAL A 43 -6.70 8.70 -25.49
C VAL A 43 -6.52 10.21 -25.36
N LYS A 44 -7.61 10.98 -25.46
CA LYS A 44 -7.58 12.43 -25.25
C LYS A 44 -7.15 12.82 -23.84
N ALA A 45 -7.65 12.11 -22.81
CA ALA A 45 -7.24 12.36 -21.42
C ALA A 45 -5.80 11.95 -21.16
N ALA A 46 -5.28 10.94 -21.86
CA ALA A 46 -3.91 10.46 -21.76
C ALA A 46 -2.89 11.31 -22.52
N SER A 47 -3.33 12.13 -23.48
CA SER A 47 -2.43 13.02 -24.24
C SER A 47 -1.72 14.00 -23.29
N PRO A 48 -0.54 14.59 -23.66
CA PRO A 48 0.14 15.59 -22.85
C PRO A 48 -0.79 16.76 -22.45
N GLU A 49 -1.63 17.22 -23.38
CA GLU A 49 -2.60 18.29 -23.14
C GLU A 49 -3.70 17.84 -22.17
N GLY A 50 -4.20 16.61 -22.32
CA GLY A 50 -5.21 16.03 -21.43
C GLY A 50 -4.69 15.86 -20.01
N ARG A 51 -3.44 15.40 -19.84
CA ARG A 51 -2.79 15.30 -18.52
C ARG A 51 -2.53 16.66 -17.90
N ALA A 52 -2.12 17.66 -18.70
CA ALA A 52 -1.97 19.05 -18.24
C ALA A 52 -3.32 19.62 -17.77
N LEU A 53 -4.42 19.36 -18.48
CA LEU A 53 -5.77 19.75 -18.07
C LEU A 53 -6.21 19.04 -16.78
N THR A 54 -5.91 17.76 -16.63
CA THR A 54 -6.17 17.00 -15.40
C THR A 54 -5.45 17.64 -14.22
N SER A 55 -4.17 17.93 -14.36
CA SER A 55 -3.37 18.58 -13.31
C SER A 55 -3.85 20.02 -13.04
N ALA A 56 -4.29 20.74 -14.06
CA ALA A 56 -4.85 22.10 -13.88
C ALA A 56 -6.15 22.12 -13.06
N LYS A 57 -6.92 21.02 -13.02
CA LYS A 57 -8.08 20.88 -12.13
C LYS A 57 -7.68 20.66 -10.67
N LEU A 58 -6.46 20.17 -10.45
CA LEU A 58 -5.89 19.80 -9.15
C LEU A 58 -4.77 20.76 -8.75
N LYS A 59 -4.98 22.07 -8.95
CA LYS A 59 -4.02 23.13 -8.57
C LYS A 59 -3.69 23.05 -7.07
N ASP A 60 -2.56 23.64 -6.70
CA ASP A 60 -2.03 23.63 -5.32
C ASP A 60 -3.07 24.01 -4.26
N ASN A 61 -3.89 25.04 -4.51
CA ASN A 61 -4.95 25.44 -3.59
C ASN A 61 -6.06 24.39 -3.45
N ILE A 62 -6.37 23.63 -4.50
CA ILE A 62 -7.36 22.55 -4.48
C ILE A 62 -6.78 21.33 -3.74
N LEU A 63 -5.53 20.98 -4.03
CA LEU A 63 -4.83 19.90 -3.33
C LEU A 63 -4.72 20.18 -1.82
N ASP A 64 -4.33 21.41 -1.47
CA ASP A 64 -4.21 21.81 -0.06
C ASP A 64 -5.55 21.68 0.66
N VAL A 65 -6.63 22.21 0.08
CA VAL A 65 -7.98 22.08 0.64
C VAL A 65 -8.38 20.60 0.79
N HIS A 66 -8.10 19.76 -0.22
CA HIS A 66 -8.42 18.31 -0.12
C HIS A 66 -7.60 17.61 0.95
N CYS A 67 -6.31 17.95 1.11
CA CYS A 67 -5.50 17.40 2.19
C CYS A 67 -6.01 17.84 3.58
N GLN A 68 -6.42 19.10 3.73
CA GLN A 68 -7.00 19.60 4.97
C GLN A 68 -8.35 18.95 5.29
N MET A 69 -9.23 18.79 4.30
CA MET A 69 -10.51 18.10 4.46
C MET A 69 -10.32 16.62 4.82
N ALA A 70 -9.38 15.95 4.17
CA ALA A 70 -9.03 14.56 4.47
C ALA A 70 -8.49 14.43 5.90
N TRP A 71 -7.69 15.40 6.36
CA TRP A 71 -7.23 15.46 7.74
C TRP A 71 -8.40 15.53 8.73
N ILE A 72 -9.37 16.41 8.49
CA ILE A 72 -10.56 16.52 9.34
C ILE A 72 -11.32 15.20 9.41
N GLN A 73 -11.49 14.52 8.26
CA GLN A 73 -12.14 13.20 8.21
C GLN A 73 -11.34 12.14 8.98
N THR A 74 -10.01 12.13 8.83
CA THR A 74 -9.12 11.22 9.56
C THR A 74 -9.19 11.45 11.06
N LYS A 75 -9.13 12.71 11.49
CA LYS A 75 -9.28 13.09 12.90
C LYS A 75 -10.63 12.64 13.46
N THR A 76 -11.71 12.80 12.70
CA THR A 76 -13.04 12.36 13.11
C THR A 76 -13.10 10.84 13.26
N LEU A 77 -12.50 10.09 12.35
CA LEU A 77 -12.46 8.63 12.42
C LEU A 77 -11.71 8.13 13.65
N TYR A 78 -10.60 8.77 14.01
CA TYR A 78 -9.75 8.38 15.15
C TYR A 78 -9.97 9.23 16.42
N GLY A 79 -11.01 10.05 16.47
CA GLY A 79 -11.25 11.02 17.54
C GLY A 79 -11.49 10.43 18.94
N TYR A 80 -11.73 9.12 19.05
CA TYR A 80 -11.86 8.39 20.31
C TYR A 80 -10.51 7.94 20.89
N ILE A 81 -9.40 8.06 20.14
CA ILE A 81 -8.06 7.79 20.65
C ILE A 81 -7.51 9.08 21.25
N SER A 82 -7.38 9.13 22.58
CA SER A 82 -6.82 10.29 23.27
C SER A 82 -5.34 10.47 22.96
N ASN A 83 -4.90 11.71 22.77
CA ASN A 83 -3.49 12.10 22.60
C ASN A 83 -2.76 11.42 21.41
N VAL A 84 -3.49 11.16 20.31
CA VAL A 84 -2.91 10.42 19.19
C VAL A 84 -2.00 11.27 18.33
N LEU A 85 -2.38 12.52 18.06
CA LEU A 85 -1.56 13.46 17.29
C LEU A 85 -1.73 14.88 17.85
N ASP A 86 -0.61 15.58 18.00
CA ASP A 86 -0.65 17.00 18.26
C ASP A 86 -0.89 17.83 16.97
N LEU A 87 -1.06 19.14 17.12
CA LEU A 87 -1.29 20.03 15.97
C LEU A 87 -0.09 20.11 15.01
N ASN A 88 1.13 19.90 15.52
CA ASN A 88 2.33 19.95 14.70
C ASN A 88 2.46 18.70 13.85
N GLU A 89 2.23 17.52 14.43
CA GLU A 89 2.16 16.25 13.70
C GLU A 89 1.07 16.29 12.62
N ALA A 90 -0.10 16.83 12.96
CA ALA A 90 -1.19 17.04 12.03
C ALA A 90 -0.79 17.87 10.80
N ARG A 91 -0.10 18.98 11.06
CA ARG A 91 0.43 19.85 9.98
C ARG A 91 1.48 19.14 9.14
N GLN A 92 2.40 18.40 9.77
CA GLN A 92 3.44 17.65 9.07
C GLN A 92 2.82 16.59 8.14
N ILE A 93 1.83 15.84 8.63
CA ILE A 93 1.11 14.83 7.85
C ILE A 93 0.41 15.47 6.65
N THR A 94 -0.32 16.57 6.87
CA THR A 94 -1.04 17.28 5.80
C THR A 94 -0.06 17.85 4.76
N GLN A 95 1.04 18.47 5.20
CA GLN A 95 2.08 19.01 4.33
C GLN A 95 2.80 17.90 3.53
N PHE A 96 3.05 16.75 4.16
CA PHE A 96 3.63 15.62 3.47
C PHE A 96 2.70 15.12 2.36
N ALA A 97 1.42 14.89 2.65
CA ALA A 97 0.43 14.47 1.66
C ALA A 97 0.38 15.46 0.48
N PHE A 98 0.35 16.76 0.76
CA PHE A 98 0.37 17.81 -0.26
C PHE A 98 1.63 17.72 -1.14
N ARG A 99 2.83 17.59 -0.55
CA ARG A 99 4.09 17.46 -1.30
C ARG A 99 4.10 16.24 -2.21
N VAL A 100 3.61 15.12 -1.72
CA VAL A 100 3.50 13.87 -2.48
C VAL A 100 2.59 14.06 -3.70
N TYR A 101 1.38 14.60 -3.51
CA TYR A 101 0.45 14.81 -4.62
C TYR A 101 0.95 15.84 -5.63
N ARG A 102 1.56 16.94 -5.17
CA ARG A 102 2.17 17.92 -6.07
C ARG A 102 3.25 17.28 -6.93
N LYS A 103 4.15 16.51 -6.31
CA LYS A 103 5.21 15.82 -7.05
C LYS A 103 4.67 14.78 -8.01
N LEU A 104 3.67 14.00 -7.59
CA LEU A 104 2.98 13.04 -8.45
C LEU A 104 2.38 13.71 -9.69
N LEU A 105 1.70 14.85 -9.53
CA LEU A 105 1.10 15.56 -10.65
C LEU A 105 2.15 16.22 -11.56
N GLU A 106 3.28 16.67 -11.02
CA GLU A 106 4.42 17.14 -11.83
C GLU A 106 4.91 16.04 -12.79
N ILE A 107 5.07 14.82 -12.28
CA ILE A 107 5.51 13.65 -13.07
C ILE A 107 4.41 13.22 -14.05
N TYR A 108 3.16 13.15 -13.60
CA TYR A 108 2.04 12.74 -14.42
C TYR A 108 1.87 13.62 -15.68
N GLN A 109 2.28 14.88 -15.63
CA GLN A 109 2.29 15.79 -16.78
C GLN A 109 3.43 15.53 -17.76
N GLN A 110 4.53 14.91 -17.31
CA GLN A 110 5.68 14.64 -18.16
C GLN A 110 5.35 13.56 -19.19
N GLN A 111 6.09 13.56 -20.29
CA GLN A 111 6.06 12.47 -21.23
C GLN A 111 6.98 11.35 -20.71
N SER A 112 6.55 10.11 -20.80
CA SER A 112 7.41 8.97 -20.43
C SER A 112 8.76 9.07 -21.13
N LEU A 113 9.81 8.80 -20.37
CA LEU A 113 11.18 8.77 -20.87
C LEU A 113 11.54 7.43 -21.51
N GLU A 114 10.58 6.53 -21.75
CA GLU A 114 10.86 5.24 -22.35
C GLU A 114 11.61 5.43 -23.68
N ASN A 115 12.92 5.29 -23.59
CA ASN A 115 13.77 5.00 -24.71
C ASN A 115 13.39 3.64 -25.29
N ASP A 116 13.37 3.54 -26.60
CA ASP A 116 13.11 2.38 -27.46
C ASP A 116 14.03 1.17 -27.22
N SER A 117 14.56 0.94 -26.05
CA SER A 117 15.52 -0.12 -25.76
C SER A 117 14.95 -1.21 -24.85
N LEU A 118 14.58 -2.31 -25.55
CA LEU A 118 14.70 -3.68 -25.02
C LEU A 118 13.88 -4.08 -23.79
N THR A 119 12.54 -4.16 -23.87
CA THR A 119 11.85 -5.18 -23.07
C THR A 119 10.59 -5.72 -23.71
N THR A 120 10.63 -6.96 -23.94
CA THR A 120 9.66 -8.06 -24.03
C THR A 120 8.17 -7.74 -24.06
N LYS A 121 7.67 -7.65 -25.27
CA LYS A 121 6.59 -8.45 -25.87
C LYS A 121 5.28 -8.65 -25.07
N VAL A 122 4.28 -8.01 -25.60
CA VAL A 122 2.86 -8.34 -25.77
C VAL A 122 1.86 -7.59 -24.87
N GLN A 123 2.02 -7.43 -23.56
CA GLN A 123 1.02 -6.77 -22.71
C GLN A 123 1.32 -5.29 -22.39
N GLU A 124 2.58 -4.91 -22.30
CA GLU A 124 3.03 -3.53 -21.99
C GLU A 124 2.78 -2.51 -23.14
N LYS A 125 2.50 -3.00 -24.32
CA LYS A 125 2.37 -2.15 -25.54
C LYS A 125 1.20 -1.19 -25.53
N SER A 126 0.19 -1.34 -24.68
CA SER A 126 -0.99 -0.47 -24.73
C SER A 126 -0.84 0.81 -23.91
N VAL A 127 -0.17 0.76 -22.76
CA VAL A 127 0.05 1.95 -21.89
C VAL A 127 1.23 2.79 -22.40
N ALA A 128 2.33 2.16 -22.78
CA ALA A 128 3.48 2.82 -23.41
C ALA A 128 3.09 3.62 -24.67
N LYS A 129 2.13 3.13 -25.45
CA LYS A 129 1.59 3.84 -26.62
C LYS A 129 0.87 5.16 -26.27
N LEU A 130 0.42 5.34 -25.02
CA LEU A 130 -0.25 6.56 -24.59
C LEU A 130 0.73 7.61 -24.05
N GLY A 131 2.03 7.31 -23.94
CA GLY A 131 3.06 8.23 -23.41
C GLY A 131 2.84 8.64 -21.97
N ILE A 132 2.14 7.80 -21.17
CA ILE A 132 1.89 8.02 -19.75
C ILE A 132 3.13 7.56 -18.98
N PRO A 133 3.64 8.33 -17.98
CA PRO A 133 4.79 7.91 -17.16
C PRO A 133 4.57 6.53 -16.54
N ALA A 134 5.61 5.72 -16.51
CA ALA A 134 5.58 4.44 -15.82
C ALA A 134 5.48 4.64 -14.31
N ILE A 135 4.92 3.65 -13.59
CA ILE A 135 4.84 3.70 -12.12
C ILE A 135 6.22 3.75 -11.49
N GLU A 136 7.22 3.10 -12.10
CA GLU A 136 8.63 3.14 -11.70
C GLU A 136 9.18 4.57 -11.72
N GLU A 137 8.86 5.37 -12.73
CA GLU A 137 9.29 6.77 -12.80
C GLU A 137 8.72 7.58 -11.61
N VAL A 138 7.47 7.31 -11.23
CA VAL A 138 6.84 7.92 -10.05
C VAL A 138 7.51 7.45 -8.77
N ALA A 139 7.84 6.15 -8.65
CA ALA A 139 8.52 5.59 -7.50
C ALA A 139 9.87 6.28 -7.26
N TYR A 140 10.71 6.37 -8.29
CA TYR A 140 12.01 7.03 -8.21
C TYR A 140 11.90 8.51 -7.83
N ALA A 141 10.95 9.22 -8.42
CA ALA A 141 10.79 10.64 -8.16
C ALA A 141 10.18 10.96 -6.79
N LEU A 142 9.40 10.05 -6.21
CA LEU A 142 8.83 10.19 -4.86
C LEU A 142 9.75 9.69 -3.75
N GLU A 143 10.74 8.85 -4.07
CA GLU A 143 11.63 8.22 -3.08
C GLU A 143 12.22 9.23 -2.08
N PRO A 144 12.80 10.38 -2.47
CA PRO A 144 13.36 11.33 -1.52
C PRO A 144 12.34 11.86 -0.51
N ILE A 145 11.08 12.06 -0.94
CA ILE A 145 10.01 12.56 -0.08
C ILE A 145 9.57 11.45 0.89
N LEU A 146 9.43 10.23 0.40
CA LEU A 146 9.03 9.08 1.19
C LEU A 146 10.09 8.69 2.22
N MET A 147 11.37 8.78 1.87
CA MET A 147 12.48 8.52 2.80
C MET A 147 12.51 9.51 3.95
N VAL A 148 12.35 10.81 3.68
CA VAL A 148 12.29 11.83 4.76
C VAL A 148 11.13 11.55 5.71
N PHE A 149 9.96 11.20 5.19
CA PHE A 149 8.82 10.83 6.02
C PHE A 149 9.11 9.60 6.87
N GLN A 150 9.67 8.55 6.27
CA GLN A 150 10.01 7.32 6.98
C GLN A 150 11.04 7.55 8.10
N GLU A 151 12.08 8.36 7.84
CA GLU A 151 13.08 8.70 8.84
C GLU A 151 12.47 9.46 10.03
N GLN A 152 11.61 10.44 9.77
CA GLN A 152 10.90 11.18 10.81
C GLN A 152 10.01 10.25 11.63
N HIS A 153 9.36 9.31 10.98
CA HIS A 153 8.46 8.36 11.60
C HIS A 153 9.23 7.34 12.48
N ILE A 154 10.33 6.79 11.98
CA ILE A 154 11.21 5.90 12.74
C ILE A 154 11.79 6.66 13.96
N ALA A 155 12.18 7.91 13.79
CA ALA A 155 12.71 8.74 14.88
C ALA A 155 11.67 9.01 15.96
N SER A 156 10.41 9.23 15.61
CA SER A 156 9.31 9.45 16.56
C SER A 156 8.95 8.19 17.35
N ARG A 157 9.22 7.01 16.79
CA ARG A 157 8.78 5.70 17.31
C ARG A 157 7.26 5.59 17.52
N ASP A 158 6.50 6.45 16.88
CA ASP A 158 5.05 6.44 16.96
C ASP A 158 4.44 5.89 15.65
N TRP A 159 4.20 4.59 15.62
CA TRP A 159 3.65 3.89 14.47
C TRP A 159 2.20 4.27 14.17
N ARG A 160 1.53 4.96 15.10
CA ARG A 160 0.17 5.49 14.89
C ARG A 160 0.15 6.53 13.77
N ALA A 161 1.22 7.33 13.64
CA ALA A 161 1.34 8.31 12.56
C ALA A 161 1.25 7.68 11.16
N LEU A 162 1.74 6.44 10.98
CA LEU A 162 1.64 5.70 9.72
C LEU A 162 0.17 5.38 9.37
N GLY A 163 -0.59 4.88 10.35
CA GLY A 163 -2.03 4.61 10.18
C GLY A 163 -2.83 5.86 9.85
N PHE A 164 -2.50 6.99 10.51
CA PHE A 164 -3.10 8.30 10.19
C PHE A 164 -2.75 8.74 8.78
N MET A 165 -1.48 8.65 8.38
CA MET A 165 -1.03 9.06 7.06
C MET A 165 -1.70 8.24 5.97
N THR A 166 -1.76 6.92 6.13
CA THR A 166 -2.42 6.02 5.17
C THR A 166 -3.90 6.35 5.02
N THR A 167 -4.58 6.60 6.14
CA THR A 167 -6.00 7.01 6.12
C THR A 167 -6.18 8.40 5.51
N GLN A 168 -5.28 9.33 5.83
CA GLN A 168 -5.23 10.66 5.22
C GLN A 168 -5.13 10.57 3.69
N LEU A 169 -4.20 9.76 3.16
CA LEU A 169 -4.06 9.56 1.73
C LEU A 169 -5.30 8.92 1.11
N ASN A 170 -5.90 7.93 1.76
CA ASN A 170 -7.13 7.31 1.29
C ASN A 170 -8.27 8.33 1.13
N PHE A 171 -8.50 9.19 2.14
CA PHE A 171 -9.52 10.23 2.05
C PHE A 171 -9.15 11.31 1.02
N SER A 172 -7.88 11.71 0.94
CA SER A 172 -7.41 12.66 -0.08
C SER A 172 -7.63 12.11 -1.49
N ASN A 173 -7.29 10.84 -1.74
CA ASN A 173 -7.50 10.17 -3.02
C ASN A 173 -8.96 10.24 -3.47
N LYS A 174 -9.90 9.99 -2.55
CA LYS A 174 -11.35 10.08 -2.82
C LYS A 174 -11.77 11.50 -3.20
N LEU A 175 -11.27 12.50 -2.49
CA LEU A 175 -11.60 13.92 -2.76
C LEU A 175 -11.01 14.36 -4.10
N ILE A 176 -9.79 13.97 -4.42
CA ILE A 176 -9.11 14.23 -5.70
C ILE A 176 -9.91 13.60 -6.85
N LEU A 177 -10.23 12.31 -6.73
CA LEU A 177 -10.96 11.58 -7.79
C LEU A 177 -12.36 12.15 -8.04
N LYS A 178 -13.05 12.72 -7.04
CA LYS A 178 -14.35 13.36 -7.23
C LYS A 178 -14.32 14.56 -8.20
N LYS A 179 -13.17 15.18 -8.41
CA LYS A 179 -13.00 16.33 -9.32
C LYS A 179 -12.76 15.92 -10.78
N LEU A 180 -12.54 14.64 -11.03
CA LEU A 180 -12.08 14.13 -12.32
C LEU A 180 -13.23 13.47 -13.11
N THR A 181 -13.12 13.52 -14.42
CA THR A 181 -13.95 12.75 -15.35
C THR A 181 -13.68 11.25 -15.23
N PRO A 182 -14.56 10.37 -15.75
CA PRO A 182 -14.31 8.92 -15.73
C PRO A 182 -12.96 8.52 -16.34
N SER A 183 -12.60 9.06 -17.52
CA SER A 183 -11.32 8.77 -18.18
C SER A 183 -10.10 9.23 -17.36
N GLU A 184 -10.15 10.44 -16.78
CA GLU A 184 -9.10 10.95 -15.91
C GLU A 184 -8.95 10.10 -14.63
N LYS A 185 -10.07 9.63 -14.06
CA LYS A 185 -10.06 8.71 -12.91
C LYS A 185 -9.35 7.41 -13.26
N ILE A 186 -9.68 6.79 -14.39
CA ILE A 186 -9.03 5.55 -14.85
C ILE A 186 -7.51 5.75 -14.91
N LEU A 187 -7.05 6.86 -15.50
CA LEU A 187 -5.63 7.12 -15.69
C LEU A 187 -4.88 7.48 -14.40
N LEU A 188 -5.50 8.23 -13.49
CA LEU A 188 -4.81 8.70 -12.27
C LEU A 188 -4.92 7.72 -11.08
N THR A 189 -5.94 6.87 -11.04
CA THR A 189 -6.17 5.93 -9.92
C THR A 189 -4.96 5.03 -9.62
N PRO A 190 -4.25 4.43 -10.60
CA PRO A 190 -3.09 3.60 -10.34
C PRO A 190 -1.99 4.32 -9.55
N TYR A 191 -1.70 5.56 -9.93
CA TYR A 191 -0.69 6.39 -9.25
C TYR A 191 -1.09 6.72 -7.81
N LEU A 192 -2.37 7.06 -7.60
CA LEU A 192 -2.89 7.34 -6.25
C LEU A 192 -2.85 6.10 -5.36
N LYS A 193 -3.21 4.92 -5.90
CA LYS A 193 -3.11 3.65 -5.18
C LYS A 193 -1.66 3.30 -4.87
N PHE A 194 -0.75 3.47 -5.83
CA PHE A 194 0.67 3.24 -5.64
C PHE A 194 1.21 4.07 -4.48
N VAL A 195 0.92 5.37 -4.45
CA VAL A 195 1.36 6.27 -3.36
C VAL A 195 0.79 5.83 -2.00
N GLU A 196 -0.49 5.48 -1.93
CA GLU A 196 -1.13 5.01 -0.70
C GLU A 196 -0.46 3.74 -0.18
N GLU A 197 -0.17 2.78 -1.05
CA GLU A 197 0.53 1.54 -0.66
C GLU A 197 1.99 1.79 -0.28
N GLN A 198 2.72 2.65 -0.99
CA GLN A 198 4.11 3.00 -0.67
C GLN A 198 4.25 3.61 0.74
N VAL A 199 3.24 4.31 1.21
CA VAL A 199 3.23 4.85 2.58
C VAL A 199 2.79 3.79 3.59
N ALA A 200 1.82 2.94 3.23
CA ALA A 200 1.30 1.91 4.13
C ALA A 200 2.30 0.79 4.43
N ILE A 201 3.20 0.48 3.50
CA ILE A 201 4.16 -0.63 3.60
C ILE A 201 5.58 -0.10 3.85
N PRO A 202 6.45 -0.89 4.49
CA PRO A 202 7.84 -0.50 4.73
C PRO A 202 8.72 -0.70 3.48
N TRP A 203 8.26 -0.22 2.30
CA TRP A 203 8.87 -0.52 1.00
C TRP A 203 10.34 -0.09 0.91
N GLN A 204 10.67 1.12 1.37
CA GLN A 204 12.05 1.63 1.34
C GLN A 204 12.99 0.76 2.20
N ARG A 205 12.48 0.20 3.32
CA ARG A 205 13.24 -0.73 4.15
C ARG A 205 13.36 -2.10 3.51
N VAL A 206 12.32 -2.58 2.84
CA VAL A 206 12.39 -3.82 2.03
C VAL A 206 13.49 -3.69 0.98
N CYS A 207 13.53 -2.57 0.25
CA CYS A 207 14.59 -2.28 -0.72
C CYS A 207 15.98 -2.20 -0.06
N ALA A 208 16.10 -1.49 1.06
CA ALA A 208 17.36 -1.35 1.80
C ALA A 208 17.86 -2.68 2.38
N ALA A 209 16.97 -3.56 2.78
CA ALA A 209 17.30 -4.92 3.20
C ALA A 209 17.75 -5.78 2.01
N ALA A 210 17.01 -5.71 0.89
CA ALA A 210 17.31 -6.47 -0.32
C ALA A 210 18.72 -6.17 -0.89
N VAL A 211 19.19 -4.93 -0.79
CA VAL A 211 20.57 -4.54 -1.25
C VAL A 211 21.66 -5.30 -0.50
N LYS A 212 21.40 -5.80 0.70
CA LYS A 212 22.39 -6.52 1.53
C LYS A 212 22.53 -8.00 1.13
N HIS A 213 21.62 -8.49 0.29
CA HIS A 213 21.62 -9.86 -0.19
C HIS A 213 22.31 -9.96 -1.56
N GLU A 214 23.04 -11.04 -1.76
CA GLU A 214 23.53 -11.42 -3.10
C GLU A 214 22.34 -11.73 -4.02
N LEU A 215 22.53 -11.54 -5.33
CA LEU A 215 21.43 -11.70 -6.31
C LEU A 215 20.88 -13.12 -6.38
N ASP A 216 21.67 -14.11 -6.01
CA ASP A 216 21.30 -15.53 -5.93
C ASP A 216 20.84 -15.98 -4.53
N SER A 217 20.67 -15.05 -3.61
CA SER A 217 20.16 -15.35 -2.26
C SER A 217 18.77 -15.96 -2.32
N ALA A 218 18.58 -17.10 -1.65
CA ALA A 218 17.28 -17.78 -1.56
C ALA A 218 16.21 -16.91 -0.91
N MET A 219 16.57 -16.03 0.04
CA MET A 219 15.64 -15.09 0.68
C MET A 219 15.15 -14.03 -0.31
N LEU A 220 16.08 -13.47 -1.11
CA LEU A 220 15.72 -12.50 -2.16
C LEU A 220 14.86 -13.15 -3.24
N ALA A 221 15.24 -14.37 -3.69
CA ALA A 221 14.47 -15.14 -4.67
C ALA A 221 13.05 -15.41 -4.19
N LEU A 222 12.88 -15.75 -2.91
CA LEU A 222 11.57 -15.95 -2.30
C LEU A 222 10.71 -14.67 -2.33
N VAL A 223 11.28 -13.51 -1.98
CA VAL A 223 10.56 -12.24 -2.06
C VAL A 223 10.18 -11.93 -3.50
N GLN A 224 11.06 -12.16 -4.48
CA GLN A 224 10.80 -11.97 -5.90
C GLN A 224 9.69 -12.91 -6.42
N GLN A 225 9.61 -14.12 -5.91
CA GLN A 225 8.53 -15.08 -6.21
C GLN A 225 7.18 -14.60 -5.66
N MET A 226 7.15 -14.13 -4.41
CA MET A 226 5.91 -13.78 -3.71
C MET A 226 5.32 -12.44 -4.16
N LEU A 227 6.15 -11.51 -4.57
CA LEU A 227 5.77 -10.13 -4.85
C LEU A 227 4.73 -10.02 -5.99
N PRO A 228 4.87 -10.70 -7.14
CA PRO A 228 3.89 -10.66 -8.22
C PRO A 228 2.51 -11.21 -7.86
N ILE A 229 2.47 -12.21 -6.96
CA ILE A 229 1.24 -12.90 -6.55
C ILE A 229 0.63 -12.35 -5.26
N SER A 230 1.25 -11.33 -4.66
CA SER A 230 0.82 -10.77 -3.37
C SER A 230 -0.62 -10.25 -3.39
N GLN A 231 -1.05 -9.67 -4.51
CA GLN A 231 -2.42 -9.19 -4.67
C GLN A 231 -3.43 -10.34 -4.74
N ASP A 232 -3.08 -11.46 -5.38
CA ASP A 232 -3.93 -12.64 -5.47
C ASP A 232 -4.06 -13.31 -4.10
N ILE A 233 -2.96 -13.38 -3.33
CA ILE A 233 -2.96 -13.82 -1.94
C ILE A 233 -3.90 -12.94 -1.11
N ALA A 234 -3.75 -11.63 -1.19
CA ALA A 234 -4.60 -10.71 -0.46
C ALA A 234 -6.09 -10.88 -0.81
N GLN A 235 -6.41 -11.06 -2.10
CA GLN A 235 -7.78 -11.29 -2.54
C GLN A 235 -8.34 -12.62 -2.04
N SER A 236 -7.57 -13.71 -2.13
CA SER A 236 -7.96 -15.03 -1.64
C SER A 236 -8.30 -14.98 -0.14
N VAL A 237 -7.40 -14.42 0.67
CA VAL A 237 -7.62 -14.25 2.12
C VAL A 237 -8.84 -13.40 2.41
N TYR A 238 -9.03 -12.30 1.69
CA TYR A 238 -10.20 -11.44 1.87
C TYR A 238 -11.52 -12.17 1.58
N TYR A 239 -11.59 -12.97 0.53
CA TYR A 239 -12.79 -13.76 0.20
C TYR A 239 -13.06 -14.82 1.26
N GLN A 240 -12.04 -15.57 1.69
CA GLN A 240 -12.17 -16.55 2.77
C GLN A 240 -12.65 -15.90 4.07
N LEU A 241 -12.13 -14.72 4.41
CA LEU A 241 -12.57 -13.97 5.58
C LEU A 241 -14.04 -13.54 5.47
N GLY A 242 -14.49 -13.12 4.28
CA GLY A 242 -15.88 -12.77 4.02
C GLY A 242 -16.84 -13.95 4.15
N GLU A 243 -16.42 -15.15 3.75
CA GLU A 243 -17.19 -16.40 3.93
C GLU A 243 -17.29 -16.81 5.40
N LEU A 244 -16.19 -16.66 6.16
CA LEU A 244 -16.15 -17.01 7.58
C LEU A 244 -16.92 -16.00 8.46
N LEU A 245 -16.93 -14.74 8.08
CA LEU A 245 -17.49 -13.63 8.87
C LEU A 245 -18.46 -12.76 8.05
N PRO A 246 -19.54 -13.36 7.49
CA PRO A 246 -20.42 -12.65 6.55
C PRO A 246 -21.16 -11.47 7.20
N ASN A 247 -21.38 -11.51 8.50
CA ASN A 247 -22.11 -10.48 9.25
C ASN A 247 -21.19 -9.48 9.96
N HIS A 248 -19.86 -9.60 9.77
CA HIS A 248 -18.91 -8.70 10.44
C HIS A 248 -19.12 -7.25 9.98
N ARG A 249 -19.16 -6.34 10.97
CA ARG A 249 -19.22 -4.90 10.76
C ARG A 249 -18.24 -4.18 11.68
N SER A 250 -17.42 -3.35 11.07
CA SER A 250 -16.58 -2.37 11.76
C SER A 250 -17.27 -1.00 11.81
N ARG A 251 -16.66 -0.01 12.45
CA ARG A 251 -17.13 1.39 12.38
C ARG A 251 -17.14 1.96 10.96
N ARG A 252 -16.38 1.35 10.04
CA ARG A 252 -16.31 1.77 8.63
C ARG A 252 -17.31 1.06 7.73
N GLY A 253 -18.00 0.05 8.22
CA GLY A 253 -18.96 -0.74 7.47
C GLY A 253 -18.71 -2.25 7.53
N GLY A 254 -19.41 -3.00 6.71
CA GLY A 254 -19.25 -4.44 6.54
C GLY A 254 -18.11 -4.81 5.60
N LEU A 255 -17.72 -6.10 5.59
CA LEU A 255 -16.69 -6.59 4.65
C LEU A 255 -17.10 -6.41 3.18
N SER A 256 -18.41 -6.41 2.86
CA SER A 256 -18.91 -6.18 1.49
C SER A 256 -18.76 -4.72 1.02
N ASP A 257 -18.51 -3.77 1.93
CA ASP A 257 -18.40 -2.36 1.56
C ASP A 257 -17.10 -2.11 0.77
N PRO A 258 -17.16 -1.44 -0.40
CA PRO A 258 -15.98 -1.23 -1.25
C PRO A 258 -14.82 -0.53 -0.55
N GLU A 259 -15.12 0.37 0.41
CA GLU A 259 -14.11 1.10 1.18
C GLU A 259 -13.42 0.21 2.22
N VAL A 260 -14.17 -0.70 2.85
CA VAL A 260 -13.64 -1.69 3.78
C VAL A 260 -12.80 -2.69 2.99
N ARG A 261 -13.30 -3.18 1.84
CA ARG A 261 -12.54 -4.06 0.94
C ARG A 261 -11.20 -3.45 0.54
N HIS A 262 -11.19 -2.19 0.10
CA HIS A 262 -9.96 -1.50 -0.29
C HIS A 262 -8.95 -1.47 0.86
N SER A 263 -9.40 -1.10 2.06
CA SER A 263 -8.53 -1.06 3.24
C SER A 263 -8.01 -2.45 3.63
N CYS A 264 -8.87 -3.47 3.61
CA CYS A 264 -8.48 -4.85 3.92
C CYS A 264 -7.41 -5.38 2.95
N LEU A 265 -7.60 -5.18 1.65
CA LEU A 265 -6.62 -5.63 0.65
C LEU A 265 -5.27 -4.92 0.80
N ARG A 266 -5.29 -3.60 1.04
CA ARG A 266 -4.08 -2.83 1.33
C ARG A 266 -3.36 -3.36 2.59
N ASP A 267 -4.11 -3.58 3.66
CA ASP A 267 -3.55 -4.04 4.93
C ASP A 267 -3.01 -5.47 4.83
N LEU A 268 -3.64 -6.36 4.05
CA LEU A 268 -3.11 -7.69 3.73
C LEU A 268 -1.77 -7.61 2.95
N ASN A 269 -1.65 -6.68 2.02
CA ASN A 269 -0.37 -6.42 1.35
C ASN A 269 0.68 -5.86 2.30
N MET A 270 0.27 -5.01 3.25
CA MET A 270 1.16 -4.50 4.30
C MET A 270 1.70 -5.62 5.18
N PHE A 271 0.86 -6.55 5.63
CA PHE A 271 1.30 -7.72 6.41
C PHE A 271 2.32 -8.56 5.64
N GLN A 272 2.07 -8.84 4.37
CA GLN A 272 3.03 -9.56 3.51
C GLN A 272 4.37 -8.81 3.43
N ALA A 273 4.35 -7.50 3.24
CA ALA A 273 5.56 -6.70 3.15
C ALA A 273 6.38 -6.70 4.46
N TYR A 274 5.73 -6.71 5.62
CA TYR A 274 6.41 -6.87 6.90
C TYR A 274 7.00 -8.27 7.09
N ILE A 275 6.38 -9.31 6.55
CA ILE A 275 6.96 -10.66 6.51
C ILE A 275 8.19 -10.69 5.61
N TRP A 276 8.13 -10.10 4.40
CA TRP A 276 9.30 -9.99 3.51
C TRP A 276 10.43 -9.19 4.15
N LEU A 277 10.11 -8.08 4.81
CA LEU A 277 11.10 -7.30 5.54
C LEU A 277 11.77 -8.12 6.64
N SER A 278 10.97 -8.86 7.41
CA SER A 278 11.50 -9.72 8.48
C SER A 278 12.39 -10.84 7.94
N LEU A 279 12.02 -11.43 6.79
CA LEU A 279 12.82 -12.41 6.09
C LEU A 279 14.17 -11.81 5.63
N LEU A 280 14.15 -10.66 4.96
CA LEU A 280 15.36 -10.01 4.45
C LEU A 280 16.25 -9.42 5.55
N GLU A 281 15.68 -8.97 6.68
CA GLU A 281 16.45 -8.52 7.85
C GLU A 281 16.85 -9.68 8.79
N GLU A 282 16.41 -10.91 8.50
CA GLU A 282 16.60 -12.10 9.35
C GLU A 282 16.16 -11.83 10.81
N SER A 283 15.05 -11.12 10.99
CA SER A 283 14.63 -10.60 12.29
C SER A 283 13.10 -10.49 12.41
N THR A 284 12.55 -10.83 13.56
CA THR A 284 11.10 -10.63 13.86
C THR A 284 10.78 -9.22 14.38
N VAL A 285 11.78 -8.38 14.59
CA VAL A 285 11.64 -7.01 15.11
C VAL A 285 10.64 -6.17 14.32
N PRO A 286 10.59 -6.20 12.97
CA PRO A 286 9.58 -5.49 12.21
C PRO A 286 8.15 -5.89 12.56
N LEU A 287 7.90 -7.18 12.81
CA LEU A 287 6.59 -7.69 13.21
C LEU A 287 6.21 -7.25 14.63
N GLU A 288 7.16 -7.34 15.57
CA GLU A 288 6.93 -7.09 17.00
C GLU A 288 6.83 -5.59 17.34
N LYS A 289 7.72 -4.79 16.75
CA LYS A 289 7.91 -3.38 17.15
C LYS A 289 7.22 -2.38 16.24
N GLU A 290 6.76 -2.81 15.08
CA GLU A 290 6.16 -1.94 14.07
C GLU A 290 4.76 -2.41 13.69
N LEU A 291 4.63 -3.61 13.11
CA LEU A 291 3.34 -4.10 12.64
C LEU A 291 2.33 -4.27 13.78
N LEU A 292 2.71 -4.90 14.88
CA LEU A 292 1.79 -5.11 16.00
C LEU A 292 1.26 -3.81 16.61
N PRO A 293 2.10 -2.80 16.97
CA PRO A 293 1.60 -1.53 17.50
C PRO A 293 0.71 -0.77 16.52
N LEU A 294 1.01 -0.81 15.22
CA LEU A 294 0.16 -0.24 14.18
C LEU A 294 -1.21 -0.92 14.14
N CYS A 295 -1.24 -2.25 14.17
CA CYS A 295 -2.48 -3.03 14.18
C CYS A 295 -3.30 -2.80 15.45
N GLN A 296 -2.67 -2.72 16.61
CA GLN A 296 -3.36 -2.41 17.88
C GLN A 296 -4.17 -1.13 17.79
N MET A 297 -3.58 -0.07 17.25
CA MET A 297 -4.28 1.19 17.05
C MET A 297 -5.47 1.03 16.10
N VAL A 298 -5.26 0.41 14.94
CA VAL A 298 -6.32 0.26 13.93
C VAL A 298 -7.45 -0.63 14.44
N VAL A 299 -7.12 -1.78 15.03
CA VAL A 299 -8.09 -2.75 15.57
C VAL A 299 -8.98 -2.12 16.63
N GLN A 300 -8.39 -1.44 17.61
CA GLN A 300 -9.13 -0.70 18.62
C GLN A 300 -9.92 0.45 18.00
N GLY A 301 -9.30 1.09 17.04
CA GLY A 301 -9.77 2.26 16.38
C GLY A 301 -11.04 2.09 15.61
N VAL A 302 -11.14 1.08 14.82
CA VAL A 302 -12.31 0.83 13.97
C VAL A 302 -13.24 -0.26 14.53
N ASN A 303 -12.98 -0.66 15.78
CA ASN A 303 -13.75 -1.70 16.47
C ASN A 303 -13.76 -3.03 15.74
N ILE A 304 -12.56 -3.56 15.47
CA ILE A 304 -12.36 -4.91 14.93
C ILE A 304 -12.13 -5.86 16.10
N PRO A 305 -12.85 -6.99 16.21
CA PRO A 305 -12.56 -8.00 17.21
C PRO A 305 -11.17 -8.62 17.00
N TRP A 306 -10.45 -8.90 18.08
CA TRP A 306 -9.12 -9.54 18.01
C TRP A 306 -9.18 -10.94 17.41
N GLU A 307 -10.29 -11.65 17.57
CA GLU A 307 -10.56 -12.93 16.93
C GLU A 307 -10.51 -12.85 15.40
N MET A 308 -11.04 -11.76 14.84
CA MET A 308 -10.94 -11.50 13.39
C MET A 308 -9.49 -11.28 12.97
N THR A 309 -8.71 -10.56 13.77
CA THR A 309 -7.28 -10.32 13.47
C THR A 309 -6.47 -11.61 13.53
N GLU A 310 -6.78 -12.49 14.46
CA GLU A 310 -6.17 -13.81 14.55
C GLU A 310 -6.52 -14.70 13.33
N LYS A 311 -7.81 -14.75 12.96
CA LYS A 311 -8.26 -15.44 11.74
C LYS A 311 -7.59 -14.88 10.49
N TRP A 312 -7.48 -13.57 10.40
CA TRP A 312 -6.75 -12.88 9.33
C TRP A 312 -5.30 -13.36 9.24
N CYS A 313 -4.57 -13.36 10.36
CA CYS A 313 -3.18 -13.84 10.40
C CYS A 313 -3.07 -15.32 10.02
N GLN A 314 -4.03 -16.16 10.47
CA GLN A 314 -4.06 -17.59 10.14
C GLN A 314 -4.28 -17.80 8.64
N LEU A 315 -5.32 -17.19 8.06
CA LEU A 315 -5.64 -17.32 6.64
C LEU A 315 -4.50 -16.82 5.76
N LEU A 316 -3.89 -15.69 6.14
CA LEU A 316 -2.75 -15.13 5.40
C LEU A 316 -1.54 -16.08 5.45
N ALA A 317 -1.26 -16.66 6.63
CA ALA A 317 -0.19 -17.63 6.82
C ALA A 317 -0.38 -18.86 5.92
N ASP A 318 -1.57 -19.43 5.94
CA ASP A 318 -1.90 -20.65 5.19
C ASP A 318 -1.85 -20.38 3.68
N GLU A 319 -2.39 -19.24 3.22
CA GLU A 319 -2.37 -18.86 1.82
C GLU A 319 -0.95 -18.58 1.33
N MET A 320 -0.13 -17.85 2.08
CA MET A 320 1.27 -17.60 1.71
C MET A 320 2.07 -18.90 1.60
N LEU A 321 1.96 -19.79 2.59
CA LEU A 321 2.67 -21.07 2.56
C LEU A 321 2.23 -21.99 1.41
N SER A 322 0.96 -21.94 1.04
CA SER A 322 0.44 -22.74 -0.10
C SER A 322 0.95 -22.27 -1.46
N ARG A 323 1.42 -21.01 -1.56
CA ARG A 323 1.90 -20.39 -2.81
C ARG A 323 3.42 -20.38 -2.94
N VAL A 324 4.14 -20.74 -1.89
CA VAL A 324 5.60 -20.81 -1.88
C VAL A 324 6.06 -22.18 -2.30
N ASP A 325 7.08 -22.23 -3.15
CA ASP A 325 7.71 -23.48 -3.55
C ASP A 325 8.19 -24.27 -2.31
N PRO A 326 8.02 -25.61 -2.29
CA PRO A 326 8.35 -26.43 -1.11
C PRO A 326 9.77 -26.23 -0.57
N GLU A 327 10.73 -25.97 -1.44
CA GLU A 327 12.13 -25.73 -1.07
C GLU A 327 12.32 -24.43 -0.29
N HIS A 328 11.47 -23.43 -0.50
CA HIS A 328 11.52 -22.12 0.16
C HIS A 328 10.60 -22.02 1.39
N GLN A 329 9.69 -22.99 1.61
CA GLN A 329 8.76 -22.93 2.75
C GLN A 329 9.49 -22.85 4.09
N ASN A 330 10.61 -23.58 4.24
CA ASN A 330 11.41 -23.56 5.47
C ASN A 330 12.02 -22.19 5.78
N LEU A 331 12.28 -21.37 4.77
CA LEU A 331 12.78 -20.00 4.95
C LEU A 331 11.69 -19.06 5.46
N LEU A 332 10.45 -19.23 4.97
CA LEU A 332 9.33 -18.36 5.30
C LEU A 332 8.68 -18.72 6.65
N LEU A 333 8.63 -20.02 6.97
CA LEU A 333 7.90 -20.57 8.11
C LEU A 333 8.22 -19.90 9.47
N PRO A 334 9.48 -19.59 9.83
CA PRO A 334 9.78 -18.94 11.11
C PRO A 334 9.10 -17.59 11.28
N TYR A 335 9.04 -16.77 10.22
CA TYR A 335 8.45 -15.42 10.26
C TYR A 335 6.92 -15.45 10.28
N ILE A 336 6.32 -16.40 9.57
CA ILE A 336 4.89 -16.66 9.61
C ILE A 336 4.47 -17.14 11.01
N GLN A 337 5.21 -18.08 11.60
CA GLN A 337 4.95 -18.56 12.95
C GLN A 337 5.12 -17.44 13.99
N ALA A 338 6.17 -16.62 13.85
CA ALA A 338 6.39 -15.47 14.71
C ALA A 338 5.20 -14.48 14.64
N MET A 339 4.74 -14.13 13.43
CA MET A 339 3.56 -13.28 13.26
C MET A 339 2.35 -13.85 14.01
N LYS A 340 2.00 -15.12 13.78
CA LYS A 340 0.86 -15.78 14.46
C LYS A 340 0.99 -15.74 15.99
N GLN A 341 2.18 -16.06 16.52
CA GLN A 341 2.45 -16.05 17.96
C GLN A 341 2.37 -14.65 18.56
N ILE A 342 2.87 -13.62 17.87
CA ILE A 342 2.84 -12.22 18.33
C ILE A 342 1.39 -11.76 18.49
N PHE A 343 0.55 -12.00 17.49
CA PHE A 343 -0.87 -11.60 17.54
C PHE A 343 -1.67 -12.42 18.53
N PHE A 344 -1.42 -13.72 18.67
CA PHE A 344 -2.04 -14.58 19.68
C PHE A 344 -1.68 -14.12 21.10
N LYS A 345 -0.40 -13.89 21.40
CA LYS A 345 0.03 -13.37 22.71
C LYS A 345 -0.62 -12.03 23.06
N GLN A 346 -0.73 -11.14 22.06
CA GLN A 346 -1.38 -9.85 22.25
C GLN A 346 -2.86 -9.98 22.62
N ARG A 347 -3.58 -10.88 21.96
CA ARG A 347 -4.97 -11.21 22.30
C ARG A 347 -5.10 -11.67 23.74
N GLN A 348 -4.24 -12.60 24.18
CA GLN A 348 -4.23 -13.09 25.55
C GLN A 348 -3.95 -11.97 26.58
N GLN A 349 -2.98 -11.08 26.30
CA GLN A 349 -2.66 -9.96 27.18
C GLN A 349 -3.83 -8.95 27.32
N LEU A 350 -4.70 -8.87 26.33
CA LEU A 350 -5.90 -8.04 26.39
C LEU A 350 -7.08 -8.72 27.12
N GLY A 351 -6.90 -9.94 27.64
CA GLY A 351 -7.90 -10.66 28.42
C GLY A 351 -8.93 -11.42 27.60
N PHE A 352 -8.73 -11.56 26.29
CA PHE A 352 -9.58 -12.37 25.43
C PHE A 352 -9.14 -13.84 25.51
N THR A 353 -9.72 -14.61 26.43
CA THR A 353 -9.52 -16.06 26.55
C THR A 353 -10.51 -16.82 25.66
N GLU A 354 -10.22 -18.10 25.36
CA GLU A 354 -11.06 -18.93 24.47
C GLU A 354 -12.50 -19.10 24.96
N GLU A 355 -12.75 -18.98 26.26
CA GLU A 355 -14.09 -19.11 26.87
C GLU A 355 -15.06 -17.96 26.52
N THR A 356 -14.57 -16.85 25.99
CA THR A 356 -15.42 -15.69 25.62
C THR A 356 -16.15 -15.86 24.29
N ILE A 357 -15.83 -16.92 23.53
CA ILE A 357 -16.37 -17.14 22.17
C ILE A 357 -17.79 -17.72 22.21
N GLU A 358 -18.13 -18.55 23.21
CA GLU A 358 -19.45 -19.20 23.27
C GLU A 358 -20.61 -18.29 23.71
N SER A 359 -20.31 -17.07 24.20
CA SER A 359 -21.33 -16.14 24.72
C SER A 359 -21.76 -15.04 23.72
N VAL A 360 -21.24 -15.02 22.48
CA VAL A 360 -21.50 -13.94 21.48
C VAL A 360 -21.94 -14.52 20.11
N VAL A 361 -22.30 -15.81 20.05
CA VAL A 361 -22.91 -16.40 18.84
C VAL A 361 -24.44 -16.41 18.95
#